data_8371d622db819b3e5584aa2a5ab34c7e
#
_entry.id   8371d622db819b3e5584aa2a5ab34c7e
#
_cell.length_a   1.000
_cell.length_b   1.000
_cell.length_c   1.000
_cell.angle_alpha   90.00
_cell.angle_beta   90.00
_cell.angle_gamma   90.00
#
_symmetry.space_group_name_H-M   'P 1'
#
loop_
_entity.id
_entity.type
_entity.pdbx_description
1 polymer ?
#
loop_
_entity_poly.entity_id
_entity_poly.type
_entity_poly.pdbx_seq_one_letter_code
_entity_poly.pdbx_strand_id
1 'polypeptide(L)'
;SNFKLEGQKAMAWLDAYLEAKGRGDEEINLVDIQGTIGASAQIGRTQGFDDAVEAHDNWTTLAQQSGEFTQAKGQEVMESILKQSGDDIDVVYCENDNEAFGAIDAIEAAGYEVGGEEGQILVMSFDTTNAGLTDTLSGKITLDTECNPLHGPRVQEIIEKLEAGEEVDKQAYVDEEMFAADDTVTSIKVDDADYEVTTITQDIIDGRAY
;
A
#
# COMPACT_ATOMS: atom_id res chain seq x y z
N SER A 1 -9.15 -5.72 -9.91
CA SER A 1 -8.92 -4.84 -8.77
C SER A 1 -9.43 -3.43 -9.03
N ASN A 2 -9.80 -2.71 -7.98
CA ASN A 2 -10.12 -1.29 -8.03
C ASN A 2 -8.93 -0.50 -7.46
N PHE A 3 -7.95 -0.26 -8.30
CA PHE A 3 -6.68 0.35 -7.90
C PHE A 3 -6.81 1.74 -7.26
N LYS A 4 -7.81 2.55 -7.67
CA LYS A 4 -8.08 3.82 -6.99
C LYS A 4 -8.59 3.59 -5.57
N LEU A 5 -9.49 2.63 -5.39
CA LEU A 5 -10.01 2.28 -4.05
C LEU A 5 -8.92 1.67 -3.17
N GLU A 6 -7.99 0.88 -3.73
CA GLU A 6 -6.82 0.40 -2.98
C GLU A 6 -6.02 1.57 -2.40
N GLY A 7 -5.66 2.57 -3.23
CA GLY A 7 -4.97 3.77 -2.79
C GLY A 7 -5.76 4.57 -1.76
N GLN A 8 -7.06 4.78 -1.99
CA GLN A 8 -7.93 5.48 -1.04
C GLN A 8 -8.01 4.76 0.31
N LYS A 9 -8.12 3.43 0.32
CA LYS A 9 -8.12 2.61 1.53
C LYS A 9 -6.80 2.75 2.29
N ALA A 10 -5.68 2.67 1.59
CA ALA A 10 -4.36 2.79 2.19
C ALA A 10 -4.17 4.17 2.86
N MET A 11 -4.55 5.24 2.18
CA MET A 11 -4.40 6.60 2.72
C MET A 11 -5.41 6.91 3.82
N ALA A 12 -6.63 6.37 3.77
CA ALA A 12 -7.60 6.48 4.87
C ALA A 12 -7.11 5.72 6.13
N TRP A 13 -6.41 4.60 5.93
CA TRP A 13 -5.76 3.90 7.04
C TRP A 13 -4.61 4.73 7.63
N LEU A 14 -3.79 5.37 6.81
CA LEU A 14 -2.70 6.23 7.27
C LEU A 14 -3.22 7.37 8.15
N ASP A 15 -4.27 8.07 7.71
CA ASP A 15 -4.92 9.13 8.47
C ASP A 15 -5.39 8.62 9.85
N ALA A 16 -6.16 7.53 9.86
CA ALA A 16 -6.65 6.92 11.10
C ALA A 16 -5.51 6.43 12.01
N TYR A 17 -4.42 5.93 11.43
CA TYR A 17 -3.25 5.46 12.17
C TYR A 17 -2.49 6.61 12.83
N LEU A 18 -2.23 7.69 12.10
CA LEU A 18 -1.59 8.88 12.63
C LEU A 18 -2.43 9.53 13.74
N GLU A 19 -3.74 9.62 13.56
CA GLU A 19 -4.67 10.07 14.60
C GLU A 19 -4.59 9.19 15.86
N ALA A 20 -4.63 7.87 15.70
CA ALA A 20 -4.55 6.93 16.82
C ALA A 20 -3.20 6.98 17.56
N LYS A 21 -2.11 7.28 16.85
CA LYS A 21 -0.77 7.50 17.43
C LYS A 21 -0.59 8.91 17.99
N GLY A 22 -1.58 9.80 17.89
CA GLY A 22 -1.53 11.19 18.39
C GLY A 22 -0.72 12.14 17.49
N ARG A 23 -0.52 11.78 16.24
CA ARG A 23 0.24 12.53 15.22
C ARG A 23 -0.64 13.23 14.18
N GLY A 24 -1.96 13.22 14.33
CA GLY A 24 -2.90 13.76 13.34
C GLY A 24 -2.72 15.25 13.03
N ASP A 25 -2.24 16.04 13.99
CA ASP A 25 -1.95 17.49 13.81
C ASP A 25 -0.49 17.77 13.40
N GLU A 26 0.37 16.76 13.25
CA GLU A 26 1.77 16.94 12.84
C GLU A 26 1.90 17.20 11.35
N GLU A 27 2.97 17.92 10.96
CA GLU A 27 3.39 17.99 9.56
C GLU A 27 3.92 16.62 9.14
N ILE A 28 3.33 16.01 8.11
CA ILE A 28 3.70 14.68 7.64
C ILE A 28 4.29 14.78 6.22
N ASN A 29 5.49 14.31 6.08
CA ASN A 29 6.24 14.31 4.83
C ASN A 29 6.22 12.93 4.18
N LEU A 30 5.64 12.85 2.98
CA LEU A 30 5.40 11.60 2.28
C LEU A 30 6.28 11.48 1.03
N VAL A 31 6.69 10.26 0.75
CA VAL A 31 7.34 9.85 -0.50
C VAL A 31 6.44 8.83 -1.18
N ASP A 32 6.20 8.98 -2.48
CA ASP A 32 5.51 7.99 -3.31
C ASP A 32 6.50 7.37 -4.30
N ILE A 33 6.77 6.07 -4.14
CA ILE A 33 7.49 5.25 -5.11
C ILE A 33 6.47 4.60 -6.01
N GLN A 34 6.28 5.24 -7.18
CA GLN A 34 5.26 4.88 -8.15
C GLN A 34 5.67 3.65 -8.97
N GLY A 35 4.71 2.86 -9.34
CA GLY A 35 4.90 1.78 -10.29
C GLY A 35 5.30 2.23 -11.69
N THR A 36 5.19 1.33 -12.66
CA THR A 36 5.45 1.65 -14.07
C THR A 36 4.45 2.69 -14.57
N ILE A 37 4.93 3.84 -14.99
CA ILE A 37 4.11 4.98 -15.42
C ILE A 37 3.16 4.58 -16.55
N GLY A 38 1.87 4.84 -16.34
CA GLY A 38 0.80 4.53 -17.28
C GLY A 38 0.17 3.15 -17.09
N ALA A 39 0.68 2.32 -16.18
CA ALA A 39 0.00 1.09 -15.77
C ALA A 39 -1.27 1.43 -14.97
N SER A 40 -2.32 0.63 -15.11
CA SER A 40 -3.60 0.89 -14.44
C SER A 40 -3.49 0.89 -12.91
N ALA A 41 -2.62 0.06 -12.35
CA ALA A 41 -2.34 0.03 -10.93
C ALA A 41 -1.68 1.35 -10.47
N GLN A 42 -0.60 1.77 -11.15
CA GLN A 42 0.05 3.04 -10.87
C GLN A 42 -0.94 4.21 -10.95
N ILE A 43 -1.70 4.35 -12.02
CA ILE A 43 -2.67 5.46 -12.19
C ILE A 43 -3.66 5.51 -11.02
N GLY A 44 -4.18 4.36 -10.61
CA GLY A 44 -5.18 4.31 -9.55
C GLY A 44 -4.58 4.55 -8.17
N ARG A 45 -3.48 3.89 -7.82
CA ARG A 45 -2.80 4.00 -6.51
C ARG A 45 -2.26 5.42 -6.30
N THR A 46 -1.57 5.99 -7.31
CA THR A 46 -1.15 7.40 -7.29
C THR A 46 -2.33 8.34 -7.11
N GLN A 47 -3.46 8.12 -7.80
CA GLN A 47 -4.63 9.01 -7.64
C GLN A 47 -5.20 8.94 -6.22
N GLY A 48 -5.24 7.78 -5.59
CA GLY A 48 -5.67 7.64 -4.20
C GLY A 48 -4.75 8.39 -3.24
N PHE A 49 -3.44 8.32 -3.46
CA PHE A 49 -2.43 9.08 -2.73
C PHE A 49 -2.60 10.59 -2.92
N ASP A 50 -2.65 11.08 -4.16
CA ASP A 50 -2.76 12.51 -4.47
C ASP A 50 -4.04 13.12 -3.90
N ASP A 51 -5.20 12.44 -4.07
CA ASP A 51 -6.49 12.89 -3.53
C ASP A 51 -6.42 13.06 -1.99
N ALA A 52 -5.72 12.16 -1.30
CA ALA A 52 -5.57 12.24 0.15
C ALA A 52 -4.62 13.35 0.59
N VAL A 53 -3.47 13.49 -0.06
CA VAL A 53 -2.53 14.60 0.25
C VAL A 53 -3.19 15.95 -0.01
N GLU A 54 -3.97 16.11 -1.08
CA GLU A 54 -4.71 17.36 -1.36
C GLU A 54 -5.75 17.66 -0.27
N ALA A 55 -6.29 16.65 0.39
CA ALA A 55 -7.29 16.82 1.44
C ALA A 55 -6.71 17.20 2.82
N HIS A 56 -5.41 17.07 3.03
CA HIS A 56 -4.73 17.33 4.31
C HIS A 56 -3.75 18.50 4.20
N ASP A 57 -4.06 19.62 4.85
CA ASP A 57 -3.22 20.83 4.80
C ASP A 57 -1.83 20.64 5.43
N ASN A 58 -1.68 19.63 6.29
CA ASN A 58 -0.44 19.28 7.02
C ASN A 58 0.34 18.12 6.38
N TRP A 59 -0.07 17.61 5.21
CA TRP A 59 0.64 16.57 4.48
C TRP A 59 1.39 17.16 3.28
N THR A 60 2.65 16.75 3.11
CA THR A 60 3.51 17.25 2.04
C THR A 60 4.16 16.09 1.28
N THR A 61 4.00 16.06 -0.04
CA THR A 61 4.73 15.13 -0.90
C THR A 61 6.14 15.66 -1.16
N LEU A 62 7.16 15.02 -0.59
CA LEU A 62 8.57 15.35 -0.83
C LEU A 62 9.06 14.89 -2.20
N ALA A 63 8.61 13.71 -2.63
CA ALA A 63 8.99 13.12 -3.91
C ALA A 63 7.93 12.15 -4.42
N GLN A 64 7.75 12.11 -5.74
CA GLN A 64 7.01 11.10 -6.48
C GLN A 64 7.90 10.62 -7.62
N GLN A 65 8.37 9.37 -7.60
CA GLN A 65 9.28 8.84 -8.60
C GLN A 65 8.98 7.36 -8.89
N SER A 66 9.09 6.97 -10.18
CA SER A 66 8.80 5.59 -10.57
C SER A 66 9.90 4.61 -10.17
N GLY A 67 9.53 3.58 -9.42
CA GLY A 67 10.29 2.37 -9.12
C GLY A 67 10.01 1.22 -10.11
N GLU A 68 9.14 1.46 -11.12
CA GLU A 68 8.84 0.53 -12.22
C GLU A 68 8.33 -0.85 -11.75
N PHE A 69 7.74 -0.93 -10.55
CA PHE A 69 7.31 -2.15 -9.87
C PHE A 69 8.46 -3.14 -9.59
N THR A 70 9.69 -2.67 -9.49
CA THR A 70 10.85 -3.54 -9.25
C THR A 70 11.62 -3.16 -8.00
N GLN A 71 12.14 -4.17 -7.27
CA GLN A 71 12.95 -3.95 -6.07
C GLN A 71 14.20 -3.11 -6.37
N ALA A 72 14.93 -3.45 -7.45
CA ALA A 72 16.18 -2.75 -7.79
C ALA A 72 15.95 -1.26 -8.09
N LYS A 73 14.85 -0.94 -8.79
CA LYS A 73 14.54 0.45 -9.11
C LYS A 73 13.95 1.20 -7.92
N GLY A 74 13.12 0.55 -7.12
CA GLY A 74 12.64 1.10 -5.84
C GLY A 74 13.80 1.46 -4.93
N GLN A 75 14.80 0.59 -4.80
CA GLN A 75 16.02 0.86 -4.04
C GLN A 75 16.80 2.08 -4.60
N GLU A 76 17.07 2.10 -5.91
CA GLU A 76 17.78 3.22 -6.57
C GLU A 76 17.09 4.56 -6.34
N VAL A 77 15.77 4.58 -6.50
CA VAL A 77 14.94 5.77 -6.29
C VAL A 77 14.98 6.22 -4.83
N MET A 78 14.78 5.29 -3.89
CA MET A 78 14.81 5.61 -2.46
C MET A 78 16.18 6.09 -2.00
N GLU A 79 17.27 5.48 -2.45
CA GLU A 79 18.65 5.95 -2.18
C GLU A 79 18.87 7.41 -2.65
N SER A 80 18.25 7.80 -3.77
CA SER A 80 18.34 9.16 -4.29
C SER A 80 17.56 10.15 -3.44
N ILE A 81 16.37 9.75 -3.00
CA ILE A 81 15.48 10.58 -2.16
C ILE A 81 16.10 10.78 -0.77
N LEU A 82 16.61 9.72 -0.15
CA LEU A 82 17.27 9.77 1.16
C LEU A 82 18.46 10.74 1.20
N LYS A 83 19.23 10.85 0.12
CA LYS A 83 20.35 11.81 0.03
C LYS A 83 19.90 13.28 0.03
N GLN A 84 18.66 13.53 -0.33
CA GLN A 84 18.11 14.88 -0.45
C GLN A 84 17.30 15.29 0.78
N SER A 85 16.54 14.33 1.35
CA SER A 85 15.52 14.62 2.35
C SER A 85 15.37 13.50 3.41
N GLY A 86 16.40 12.67 3.63
CA GLY A 86 16.27 11.49 4.50
C GLY A 86 15.82 11.81 5.93
N ASP A 87 16.28 12.91 6.50
CA ASP A 87 15.92 13.34 7.86
C ASP A 87 14.47 13.88 7.98
N ASP A 88 13.83 14.15 6.86
CA ASP A 88 12.51 14.78 6.81
C ASP A 88 11.37 13.78 6.45
N ILE A 89 11.69 12.51 6.11
CA ILE A 89 10.71 11.54 5.62
C ILE A 89 9.99 10.88 6.78
N ASP A 90 8.66 10.97 6.81
CA ASP A 90 7.81 10.27 7.77
C ASP A 90 7.22 8.98 7.18
N VAL A 91 6.78 9.02 5.92
CA VAL A 91 6.04 7.94 5.27
C VAL A 91 6.58 7.66 3.88
N VAL A 92 6.76 6.39 3.55
CA VAL A 92 7.05 5.91 2.20
C VAL A 92 5.89 5.03 1.74
N TYR A 93 5.16 5.51 0.74
CA TYR A 93 4.11 4.81 0.05
C TYR A 93 4.71 4.16 -1.19
N CYS A 94 4.79 2.83 -1.20
CA CYS A 94 5.31 2.05 -2.32
C CYS A 94 4.15 1.40 -3.05
N GLU A 95 4.04 1.60 -4.36
CA GLU A 95 2.91 1.10 -5.13
C GLU A 95 2.92 -0.41 -5.36
N ASN A 96 3.93 -1.14 -4.87
CA ASN A 96 3.91 -2.61 -4.71
C ASN A 96 4.97 -3.11 -3.72
N ASP A 97 4.89 -4.41 -3.36
CA ASP A 97 5.82 -5.09 -2.44
C ASP A 97 7.28 -5.04 -2.90
N ASN A 98 7.54 -5.24 -4.20
CA ASN A 98 8.92 -5.21 -4.69
C ASN A 98 9.57 -3.84 -4.50
N GLU A 99 8.83 -2.77 -4.72
CA GLU A 99 9.30 -1.40 -4.46
C GLU A 99 9.52 -1.17 -2.96
N ALA A 100 8.62 -1.69 -2.12
CA ALA A 100 8.74 -1.61 -0.67
C ALA A 100 10.00 -2.34 -0.17
N PHE A 101 10.32 -3.53 -0.67
CA PHE A 101 11.56 -4.24 -0.33
C PHE A 101 12.79 -3.42 -0.68
N GLY A 102 12.82 -2.82 -1.87
CA GLY A 102 13.92 -1.95 -2.30
C GLY A 102 14.04 -0.69 -1.45
N ALA A 103 12.91 -0.06 -1.11
CA ALA A 103 12.89 1.12 -0.25
C ALA A 103 13.38 0.81 1.16
N ILE A 104 12.93 -0.28 1.75
CA ILE A 104 13.38 -0.75 3.07
C ILE A 104 14.88 -1.01 3.08
N ASP A 105 15.41 -1.73 2.07
CA ASP A 105 16.86 -1.98 1.93
C ASP A 105 17.65 -0.66 1.90
N ALA A 106 17.18 0.36 1.16
CA ALA A 106 17.82 1.66 1.07
C ALA A 106 17.76 2.45 2.38
N ILE A 107 16.61 2.45 3.06
CA ILE A 107 16.37 3.16 4.33
C ILE A 107 17.28 2.58 5.42
N GLU A 108 17.29 1.26 5.59
CA GLU A 108 18.13 0.56 6.58
C GLU A 108 19.64 0.76 6.27
N ALA A 109 20.04 0.70 4.99
CA ALA A 109 21.42 0.96 4.58
C ALA A 109 21.90 2.40 4.83
N ALA A 110 20.98 3.37 4.81
CA ALA A 110 21.26 4.76 5.16
C ALA A 110 21.31 5.03 6.67
N GLY A 111 20.94 4.04 7.49
CA GLY A 111 20.99 4.12 8.94
C GLY A 111 19.69 4.59 9.61
N TYR A 112 18.59 4.65 8.84
CA TYR A 112 17.26 4.90 9.38
C TYR A 112 16.57 3.58 9.75
N GLU A 113 15.55 3.66 10.59
CA GLU A 113 14.71 2.53 10.97
C GLU A 113 13.34 2.62 10.29
N VAL A 114 12.76 1.47 9.91
CA VAL A 114 11.41 1.38 9.37
C VAL A 114 10.45 0.82 10.42
N GLY A 115 9.19 1.25 10.40
CA GLY A 115 8.15 0.76 11.29
C GLY A 115 7.13 1.82 11.69
N GLY A 116 6.31 1.52 12.69
CA GLY A 116 5.24 2.39 13.18
C GLY A 116 5.53 3.12 14.49
N GLU A 117 6.76 3.04 15.01
CA GLU A 117 7.13 3.71 16.26
C GLU A 117 7.70 5.12 15.99
N GLU A 118 7.73 5.96 17.04
CA GLU A 118 8.25 7.33 16.92
C GLU A 118 9.71 7.34 16.43
N GLY A 119 9.99 8.14 15.41
CA GLY A 119 11.31 8.27 14.80
C GLY A 119 11.64 7.22 13.73
N GLN A 120 10.73 6.29 13.46
CA GLN A 120 10.84 5.34 12.35
C GLN A 120 10.12 5.87 11.11
N ILE A 121 10.58 5.46 9.93
CA ILE A 121 9.91 5.74 8.66
C ILE A 121 8.83 4.67 8.45
N LEU A 122 7.58 5.09 8.34
CA LEU A 122 6.45 4.23 8.07
C LEU A 122 6.45 3.80 6.59
N VAL A 123 6.44 2.50 6.32
CA VAL A 123 6.39 1.97 4.95
C VAL A 123 5.04 1.31 4.69
N MET A 124 4.39 1.70 3.60
CA MET A 124 3.13 1.13 3.12
C MET A 124 3.35 0.45 1.78
N SER A 125 2.61 -0.63 1.52
CA SER A 125 2.77 -1.46 0.32
C SER A 125 1.44 -1.95 -0.25
N PHE A 126 1.53 -2.57 -1.42
CA PHE A 126 0.41 -3.24 -2.10
C PHE A 126 0.87 -4.58 -2.67
N ASP A 127 -0.09 -5.45 -2.94
CA ASP A 127 -0.09 -6.77 -3.53
C ASP A 127 -0.25 -7.90 -2.49
N THR A 128 0.23 -7.73 -1.26
CA THR A 128 0.14 -8.72 -0.17
C THR A 128 0.69 -10.09 -0.56
N THR A 129 1.85 -10.10 -1.20
CA THR A 129 2.58 -11.35 -1.48
C THR A 129 3.02 -12.00 -0.18
N ASN A 130 3.33 -13.30 -0.18
CA ASN A 130 3.88 -13.98 1.01
C ASN A 130 5.11 -13.26 1.58
N ALA A 131 5.94 -12.65 0.73
CA ALA A 131 7.10 -11.88 1.18
C ALA A 131 6.69 -10.54 1.79
N GLY A 132 5.74 -9.81 1.17
CA GLY A 132 5.20 -8.55 1.70
C GLY A 132 4.55 -8.77 3.06
N LEU A 133 3.69 -9.78 3.18
CA LEU A 133 3.07 -10.13 4.46
C LEU A 133 4.07 -10.58 5.52
N THR A 134 5.20 -11.20 5.14
CA THR A 134 6.29 -11.53 6.07
C THR A 134 6.95 -10.28 6.62
N ASP A 135 7.20 -9.28 5.78
CA ASP A 135 7.72 -7.98 6.21
C ASP A 135 6.68 -7.18 7.01
N THR A 136 5.38 -7.35 6.70
CA THR A 136 4.30 -6.79 7.52
C THR A 136 4.27 -7.43 8.92
N LEU A 137 4.38 -8.75 9.01
CA LEU A 137 4.44 -9.45 10.30
C LEU A 137 5.66 -9.06 11.14
N SER A 138 6.77 -8.72 10.49
CA SER A 138 7.98 -8.24 11.18
C SER A 138 7.90 -6.76 11.60
N GLY A 139 6.89 -6.02 11.14
CA GLY A 139 6.71 -4.58 11.37
C GLY A 139 7.50 -3.68 10.41
N LYS A 140 8.19 -4.23 9.41
CA LYS A 140 8.91 -3.44 8.40
C LYS A 140 7.97 -2.73 7.42
N ILE A 141 6.92 -3.42 7.00
CA ILE A 141 5.77 -2.84 6.30
C ILE A 141 4.67 -2.63 7.34
N THR A 142 4.16 -1.42 7.46
CA THR A 142 3.16 -1.10 8.48
C THR A 142 1.75 -1.43 8.00
N LEU A 143 1.49 -1.23 6.70
CA LEU A 143 0.25 -1.63 6.01
C LEU A 143 0.58 -2.24 4.66
N ASP A 144 -0.07 -3.34 4.33
CA ASP A 144 -0.04 -3.96 3.00
C ASP A 144 -1.48 -4.16 2.50
N THR A 145 -1.80 -3.59 1.34
CA THR A 145 -3.14 -3.62 0.74
C THR A 145 -3.19 -4.65 -0.38
N GLU A 146 -4.15 -5.55 -0.32
CA GLU A 146 -4.23 -6.65 -1.29
C GLU A 146 -4.53 -6.16 -2.71
N CYS A 147 -3.84 -6.80 -3.69
CA CYS A 147 -4.23 -6.91 -5.07
C CYS A 147 -4.24 -8.39 -5.46
N ASN A 148 -5.41 -9.03 -5.41
CA ASN A 148 -5.55 -10.47 -5.51
C ASN A 148 -5.34 -10.98 -6.96
N PRO A 149 -4.31 -11.79 -7.25
CA PRO A 149 -4.03 -12.29 -8.59
C PRO A 149 -4.86 -13.52 -9.00
N LEU A 150 -5.66 -14.10 -8.09
CA LEU A 150 -6.36 -15.37 -8.30
C LEU A 150 -7.67 -15.21 -9.08
N HIS A 151 -7.59 -14.68 -10.31
CA HIS A 151 -8.77 -14.43 -11.14
C HIS A 151 -9.30 -15.65 -11.90
N GLY A 152 -8.53 -16.75 -11.97
CA GLY A 152 -8.88 -17.93 -12.77
C GLY A 152 -10.29 -18.48 -12.53
N PRO A 153 -10.71 -18.78 -11.28
CA PRO A 153 -12.05 -19.27 -10.98
C PRO A 153 -13.17 -18.31 -11.39
N ARG A 154 -12.97 -16.99 -11.21
CA ARG A 154 -13.94 -15.96 -11.62
C ARG A 154 -14.11 -15.90 -13.14
N VAL A 155 -13.00 -15.96 -13.88
CA VAL A 155 -13.02 -15.98 -15.34
C VAL A 155 -13.75 -17.20 -15.83
N GLN A 156 -13.50 -18.37 -15.21
CA GLN A 156 -14.20 -19.61 -15.55
C GLN A 156 -15.71 -19.46 -15.33
N GLU A 157 -16.15 -18.96 -14.18
CA GLU A 157 -17.57 -18.75 -13.88
C GLU A 157 -18.25 -17.82 -14.90
N ILE A 158 -17.58 -16.72 -15.28
CA ILE A 158 -18.08 -15.77 -16.27
C ILE A 158 -18.24 -16.49 -17.64
N ILE A 159 -17.27 -17.30 -18.05
CA ILE A 159 -17.32 -18.05 -19.31
C ILE A 159 -18.51 -19.04 -19.29
N GLU A 160 -18.68 -19.79 -18.20
CA GLU A 160 -19.78 -20.76 -18.05
C GLU A 160 -21.16 -20.06 -18.13
N LYS A 161 -21.33 -18.90 -17.50
CA LYS A 161 -22.56 -18.10 -17.62
C LYS A 161 -22.82 -17.62 -19.04
N LEU A 162 -21.78 -17.11 -19.70
CA LEU A 162 -21.90 -16.66 -21.10
C LEU A 162 -22.25 -17.82 -22.06
N GLU A 163 -21.65 -19.01 -21.87
CA GLU A 163 -21.98 -20.21 -22.65
C GLU A 163 -23.41 -20.69 -22.38
N ALA A 164 -23.94 -20.52 -21.19
CA ALA A 164 -25.33 -20.79 -20.87
C ALA A 164 -26.31 -19.74 -21.43
N GLY A 165 -25.82 -18.66 -22.03
CA GLY A 165 -26.64 -17.57 -22.54
C GLY A 165 -27.14 -16.61 -21.44
N GLU A 166 -26.53 -16.63 -20.30
CA GLU A 166 -26.86 -15.75 -19.18
C GLU A 166 -26.21 -14.36 -19.37
N GLU A 167 -26.84 -13.33 -18.83
CA GLU A 167 -26.24 -12.00 -18.76
C GLU A 167 -25.20 -11.96 -17.64
N VAL A 168 -24.05 -11.33 -17.94
CA VAL A 168 -23.01 -11.05 -16.94
C VAL A 168 -22.74 -9.56 -16.89
N ASP A 169 -22.34 -9.08 -15.71
CA ASP A 169 -21.94 -7.69 -15.54
C ASP A 169 -20.71 -7.38 -16.41
N LYS A 170 -20.76 -6.23 -17.07
CA LYS A 170 -19.65 -5.77 -17.92
C LYS A 170 -18.42 -5.32 -17.10
N GLN A 171 -18.64 -5.01 -15.84
CA GLN A 171 -17.63 -4.57 -14.90
C GLN A 171 -17.97 -5.10 -13.51
N ALA A 172 -17.01 -5.76 -12.87
CA ALA A 172 -17.09 -6.17 -11.48
C ALA A 172 -15.69 -6.03 -10.86
N TYR A 173 -15.64 -5.62 -9.62
CA TYR A 173 -14.40 -5.55 -8.85
C TYR A 173 -14.28 -6.75 -7.91
N VAL A 174 -13.06 -7.05 -7.52
CA VAL A 174 -12.73 -8.03 -6.50
C VAL A 174 -12.79 -7.34 -5.16
N ASP A 175 -13.36 -7.99 -4.15
CA ASP A 175 -13.19 -7.57 -2.77
C ASP A 175 -11.77 -7.95 -2.33
N GLU A 176 -11.01 -6.97 -1.87
CA GLU A 176 -9.61 -7.10 -1.51
C GLU A 176 -9.40 -6.65 -0.07
N GLU A 177 -8.53 -7.36 0.64
CA GLU A 177 -8.26 -7.21 2.05
C GLU A 177 -7.18 -6.15 2.32
N MET A 178 -6.99 -5.82 3.58
CA MET A 178 -5.89 -4.99 4.08
C MET A 178 -5.27 -5.68 5.28
N PHE A 179 -3.95 -5.67 5.34
CA PHE A 179 -3.20 -6.28 6.43
C PHE A 179 -2.27 -5.26 7.08
N ALA A 180 -2.39 -5.10 8.40
CA ALA A 180 -1.55 -4.19 9.16
C ALA A 180 -0.63 -4.96 10.12
N ALA A 181 0.52 -4.35 10.44
CA ALA A 181 1.50 -4.92 11.36
C ALA A 181 0.97 -5.04 12.80
N ASP A 182 0.08 -4.14 13.20
CA ASP A 182 -0.51 -4.08 14.54
C ASP A 182 -2.02 -3.83 14.49
N ASP A 183 -2.68 -3.85 15.65
CA ASP A 183 -4.12 -3.66 15.82
C ASP A 183 -4.54 -2.21 16.16
N THR A 184 -3.67 -1.24 15.90
CA THR A 184 -3.94 0.19 16.16
C THR A 184 -5.18 0.66 15.39
N VAL A 185 -5.33 0.22 14.13
CA VAL A 185 -6.50 0.51 13.28
C VAL A 185 -7.04 -0.78 12.72
N THR A 186 -8.23 -1.18 13.13
CA THR A 186 -8.89 -2.43 12.71
C THR A 186 -10.04 -2.24 11.71
N SER A 187 -10.38 -0.99 11.42
CA SER A 187 -11.37 -0.62 10.39
C SER A 187 -11.15 0.81 9.93
N ILE A 188 -11.48 1.07 8.67
CA ILE A 188 -11.44 2.40 8.07
C ILE A 188 -12.73 2.66 7.33
N LYS A 189 -12.94 3.93 6.97
CA LYS A 189 -14.08 4.34 6.14
C LYS A 189 -13.57 5.07 4.89
N VAL A 190 -14.06 4.63 3.73
CA VAL A 190 -13.85 5.33 2.45
C VAL A 190 -15.22 5.61 1.86
N ASP A 191 -15.52 6.87 1.59
CA ASP A 191 -16.84 7.37 1.24
C ASP A 191 -17.89 6.93 2.29
N ASP A 192 -18.89 6.14 1.90
CA ASP A 192 -19.94 5.63 2.78
C ASP A 192 -19.74 4.15 3.19
N ALA A 193 -18.63 3.52 2.80
CA ALA A 193 -18.33 2.11 3.06
C ALA A 193 -17.27 1.93 4.15
N ASP A 194 -17.51 0.95 5.03
CA ASP A 194 -16.54 0.52 6.04
C ASP A 194 -15.73 -0.65 5.51
N TYR A 195 -14.41 -0.64 5.77
CA TYR A 195 -13.47 -1.70 5.38
C TYR A 195 -12.73 -2.21 6.61
N GLU A 196 -12.65 -3.52 6.73
CA GLU A 196 -11.89 -4.18 7.79
C GLU A 196 -10.39 -4.12 7.49
N VAL A 197 -9.59 -3.96 8.56
CA VAL A 197 -8.14 -4.05 8.52
C VAL A 197 -7.72 -5.18 9.44
N THR A 198 -7.12 -6.20 8.87
CA THR A 198 -6.73 -7.43 9.57
C THR A 198 -5.30 -7.29 10.09
N THR A 199 -5.09 -7.51 11.39
CA THR A 199 -3.72 -7.64 11.91
C THR A 199 -3.11 -8.93 11.38
N ILE A 200 -1.93 -8.83 10.79
CA ILE A 200 -1.26 -9.97 10.16
C ILE A 200 -0.85 -11.02 11.20
N THR A 201 -0.95 -12.28 10.83
CA THR A 201 -0.48 -13.42 11.64
C THR A 201 0.24 -14.45 10.77
N GLN A 202 1.06 -15.30 11.38
CA GLN A 202 1.73 -16.38 10.64
C GLN A 202 0.75 -17.33 9.97
N ASP A 203 -0.39 -17.63 10.62
CA ASP A 203 -1.42 -18.52 10.07
C ASP A 203 -2.02 -17.96 8.77
N ILE A 204 -2.16 -16.63 8.66
CA ILE A 204 -2.62 -15.96 7.42
C ILE A 204 -1.59 -16.18 6.31
N ILE A 205 -0.31 -15.97 6.59
CA ILE A 205 0.78 -16.16 5.61
C ILE A 205 0.84 -17.63 5.17
N ASP A 206 0.77 -18.57 6.11
CA ASP A 206 0.82 -20.00 5.82
C ASP A 206 -0.36 -20.48 4.97
N GLY A 207 -1.50 -19.82 5.08
CA GLY A 207 -2.71 -20.09 4.30
C GLY A 207 -2.75 -19.43 2.92
N ARG A 208 -1.84 -18.51 2.64
CA ARG A 208 -1.87 -17.70 1.41
C ARG A 208 -1.28 -18.44 0.22
N ALA A 209 -1.88 -18.24 -0.96
CA ALA A 209 -1.51 -18.97 -2.18
C ALA A 209 -0.47 -18.23 -3.06
N TYR A 210 -0.06 -17.00 -2.69
CA TYR A 210 0.86 -16.16 -3.46
C TYR A 210 1.67 -15.20 -2.58
#